data_99c5c4c127381baa4dd9d7a3bbfc6fa1
#
_entry.id   99c5c4c127381baa4dd9d7a3bbfc6fa1
#
_cell.length_a   1.000
_cell.length_b   1.000
_cell.length_c   1.000
_cell.angle_alpha   90.00
_cell.angle_beta   90.00
_cell.angle_gamma   90.00
#
_symmetry.space_group_name_H-M   'P 1'
#
loop_
_entity.id
_entity.type
_entity.pdbx_description
1 polymer ?
#
loop_
_entity_poly.entity_id
_entity_poly.type
_entity_poly.pdbx_seq_one_letter_code
_entity_poly.pdbx_strand_id
1 'polypeptide(L)'
;LRGWNASGHAQFDRGRSSEADLVYFVEDDYLHYPNAIVDMVDAYIRFKGNLGTEVAIHPYDDPDNYLPKFIDETRVVLGRDRHWRTNKYSTFTFMCNPEIVRKFWSRFYTCATEYMTEWGEANEIQEGTTINHIWRWEVKLFTPIPSLALHMGYERQLDPYIDWKKLWDLIQ
;
A
#
# COMPACT_ATOMS: atom_id res chain seq x y z
N LEU A 1 -22.90 -6.86 -3.88
CA LEU A 1 -21.66 -6.27 -4.35
C LEU A 1 -21.33 -6.80 -5.74
N ARG A 2 -20.80 -5.98 -6.65
CA ARG A 2 -20.35 -6.34 -7.99
C ARG A 2 -19.06 -5.59 -8.32
N GLY A 3 -18.27 -6.13 -9.27
CA GLY A 3 -17.05 -5.50 -9.74
C GLY A 3 -16.02 -5.32 -8.63
N TRP A 4 -15.35 -4.19 -8.64
CA TRP A 4 -14.26 -3.82 -7.76
C TRP A 4 -14.60 -3.92 -6.26
N ASN A 5 -15.78 -3.47 -5.83
CA ASN A 5 -16.22 -3.57 -4.45
C ASN A 5 -16.34 -5.03 -3.98
N ALA A 6 -16.81 -5.93 -4.83
CA ALA A 6 -16.90 -7.35 -4.49
C ALA A 6 -15.52 -7.98 -4.36
N SER A 7 -14.59 -7.63 -5.25
CA SER A 7 -13.21 -8.09 -5.22
C SER A 7 -12.48 -7.59 -3.96
N GLY A 8 -12.54 -6.30 -3.68
CA GLY A 8 -11.93 -5.70 -2.49
C GLY A 8 -12.46 -6.30 -1.19
N HIS A 9 -13.80 -6.44 -1.07
CA HIS A 9 -14.41 -7.08 0.09
C HIS A 9 -13.92 -8.52 0.27
N ALA A 10 -13.91 -9.32 -0.80
CA ALA A 10 -13.48 -10.71 -0.74
C ALA A 10 -12.00 -10.84 -0.36
N GLN A 11 -11.15 -9.96 -0.86
CA GLN A 11 -9.73 -9.91 -0.51
C GLN A 11 -9.53 -9.61 0.98
N PHE A 12 -10.18 -8.56 1.50
CA PHE A 12 -10.06 -8.18 2.91
C PHE A 12 -10.65 -9.24 3.84
N ASP A 13 -11.79 -9.83 3.48
CA ASP A 13 -12.41 -10.91 4.25
C ASP A 13 -11.50 -12.15 4.32
N ARG A 14 -10.87 -12.52 3.20
CA ARG A 14 -9.89 -13.58 3.16
C ARG A 14 -8.63 -13.21 3.97
N GLY A 15 -8.15 -11.98 3.87
CA GLY A 15 -7.00 -11.49 4.62
C GLY A 15 -7.21 -11.55 6.13
N ARG A 16 -8.35 -11.07 6.64
CA ARG A 16 -8.65 -11.13 8.08
C ARG A 16 -8.81 -12.56 8.61
N SER A 17 -9.20 -13.48 7.76
CA SER A 17 -9.39 -14.90 8.10
C SER A 17 -8.09 -15.72 7.98
N SER A 18 -7.01 -15.09 7.50
CA SER A 18 -5.72 -15.75 7.33
C SER A 18 -5.03 -16.00 8.67
N GLU A 19 -4.38 -17.16 8.79
CA GLU A 19 -3.51 -17.54 9.92
C GLU A 19 -2.02 -17.25 9.62
N ALA A 20 -1.71 -16.70 8.45
CA ALA A 20 -0.35 -16.31 8.09
C ALA A 20 0.16 -15.14 8.95
N ASP A 21 1.46 -15.01 9.09
CA ASP A 21 2.08 -13.88 9.79
C ASP A 21 1.88 -12.56 9.05
N LEU A 22 1.80 -12.63 7.71
CA LEU A 22 1.63 -11.49 6.83
C LEU A 22 0.65 -11.83 5.71
N VAL A 23 -0.14 -10.84 5.33
CA VAL A 23 -0.96 -10.84 4.11
C VAL A 23 -0.52 -9.68 3.22
N TYR A 24 -0.48 -9.95 1.92
CA TYR A 24 -0.22 -8.94 0.92
C TYR A 24 -1.45 -8.80 0.04
N PHE A 25 -2.10 -7.65 0.12
CA PHE A 25 -3.16 -7.23 -0.80
C PHE A 25 -2.49 -6.57 -1.99
N VAL A 26 -2.90 -6.93 -3.18
CA VAL A 26 -2.32 -6.39 -4.42
C VAL A 26 -3.39 -6.30 -5.50
N GLU A 27 -3.43 -5.17 -6.18
CA GLU A 27 -4.22 -4.95 -7.39
C GLU A 27 -3.51 -5.55 -8.61
N ASP A 28 -4.25 -5.92 -9.64
CA ASP A 28 -3.74 -6.65 -10.82
C ASP A 28 -2.96 -5.76 -11.80
N ASP A 29 -2.93 -4.46 -11.58
CA ASP A 29 -2.18 -3.47 -12.35
C ASP A 29 -0.87 -3.01 -11.69
N TYR A 30 -0.32 -3.81 -10.76
CA TYR A 30 0.97 -3.55 -10.15
C TYR A 30 2.08 -4.41 -10.74
N LEU A 31 3.06 -3.77 -11.34
CA LEU A 31 4.30 -4.40 -11.83
C LEU A 31 5.37 -4.36 -10.73
N HIS A 32 5.84 -5.53 -10.29
CA HIS A 32 6.81 -5.65 -9.19
C HIS A 32 8.22 -5.93 -9.69
N TYR A 33 9.21 -5.41 -8.98
CA TYR A 33 10.57 -5.90 -9.10
C TYR A 33 10.68 -7.36 -8.62
N PRO A 34 11.61 -8.16 -9.17
CA PRO A 34 11.74 -9.58 -8.82
C PRO A 34 11.90 -9.84 -7.32
N ASN A 35 12.57 -8.96 -6.60
CA ASN A 35 12.82 -9.09 -5.15
C ASN A 35 11.86 -8.28 -4.27
N ALA A 36 10.83 -7.66 -4.84
CA ALA A 36 9.95 -6.73 -4.12
C ALA A 36 9.37 -7.34 -2.84
N ILE A 37 8.83 -8.56 -2.91
CA ILE A 37 8.22 -9.24 -1.75
C ILE A 37 9.25 -9.48 -0.65
N VAL A 38 10.46 -9.94 -1.02
CA VAL A 38 11.54 -10.20 -0.04
C VAL A 38 11.95 -8.91 0.66
N ASP A 39 12.13 -7.82 -0.08
CA ASP A 39 12.50 -6.52 0.47
C ASP A 39 11.39 -5.94 1.38
N MET A 40 10.12 -6.14 1.02
CA MET A 40 8.97 -5.74 1.83
C MET A 40 8.90 -6.50 3.15
N VAL A 41 9.10 -7.82 3.13
CA VAL A 41 9.11 -8.66 4.33
C VAL A 41 10.29 -8.27 5.25
N ASP A 42 11.48 -8.06 4.70
CA ASP A 42 12.64 -7.61 5.47
C ASP A 42 12.38 -6.24 6.13
N ALA A 43 11.81 -5.30 5.38
CA ALA A 43 11.45 -3.99 5.91
C ALA A 43 10.40 -4.09 7.03
N TYR A 44 9.36 -4.91 6.85
CA TYR A 44 8.35 -5.15 7.88
C TYR A 44 8.98 -5.66 9.18
N ILE A 45 9.79 -6.73 9.11
CA ILE A 45 10.44 -7.33 10.27
C ILE A 45 11.31 -6.29 10.99
N ARG A 46 12.13 -5.56 10.25
CA ARG A 46 13.04 -4.55 10.77
C ARG A 46 12.28 -3.40 11.44
N PHE A 47 11.28 -2.84 10.78
CA PHE A 47 10.57 -1.66 11.31
C PHE A 47 9.67 -2.04 12.48
N LYS A 48 8.99 -3.19 12.41
CA LYS A 48 8.26 -3.75 13.57
C LYS A 48 9.18 -3.95 14.77
N GLY A 49 10.33 -4.57 14.57
CA GLY A 49 11.31 -4.79 15.62
C GLY A 49 11.83 -3.48 16.24
N ASN A 50 12.14 -2.49 15.42
CA ASN A 50 12.66 -1.19 15.87
C ASN A 50 11.61 -0.33 16.59
N LEU A 51 10.35 -0.43 16.18
CA LEU A 51 9.26 0.38 16.75
C LEU A 51 8.54 -0.31 17.90
N GLY A 52 8.66 -1.63 18.02
CA GLY A 52 7.93 -2.42 19.00
C GLY A 52 6.42 -2.48 18.75
N THR A 53 5.97 -2.12 17.54
CA THR A 53 4.55 -2.09 17.15
C THR A 53 4.37 -2.64 15.74
N GLU A 54 3.14 -3.03 15.41
CA GLU A 54 2.79 -3.42 14.04
C GLU A 54 2.97 -2.25 13.08
N VAL A 55 3.39 -2.60 11.85
CA VAL A 55 3.57 -1.67 10.74
C VAL A 55 2.92 -2.24 9.48
N ALA A 56 2.76 -1.40 8.46
CA ALA A 56 2.35 -1.84 7.14
C ALA A 56 3.37 -1.36 6.09
N ILE A 57 3.43 -2.06 4.97
CA ILE A 57 4.35 -1.79 3.88
C ILE A 57 3.55 -1.58 2.59
N HIS A 58 3.79 -0.47 1.91
CA HIS A 58 3.26 -0.18 0.58
C HIS A 58 4.43 -0.19 -0.42
N PRO A 59 4.38 -0.93 -1.53
CA PRO A 59 5.55 -1.13 -2.39
C PRO A 59 5.85 0.05 -3.31
N TYR A 60 4.92 0.98 -3.45
CA TYR A 60 4.96 2.02 -4.46
C TYR A 60 5.09 3.41 -3.83
N ASP A 61 6.13 4.14 -4.25
CA ASP A 61 6.33 5.54 -3.88
C ASP A 61 5.70 6.44 -4.95
N ASP A 62 4.45 6.79 -4.75
CA ASP A 62 3.67 7.57 -5.70
C ASP A 62 4.32 8.95 -5.95
N PRO A 63 4.60 9.31 -7.22
CA PRO A 63 5.11 10.63 -7.58
C PRO A 63 4.22 11.79 -7.10
N ASP A 64 2.92 11.59 -6.95
CA ASP A 64 2.00 12.60 -6.41
C ASP A 64 2.37 13.02 -4.98
N ASN A 65 3.02 12.15 -4.19
CA ASN A 65 3.52 12.48 -2.86
C ASN A 65 4.62 13.57 -2.85
N TYR A 66 5.20 13.88 -4.01
CA TYR A 66 6.21 14.93 -4.17
C TYR A 66 5.62 16.27 -4.65
N LEU A 67 4.31 16.32 -4.92
CA LEU A 67 3.66 17.54 -5.36
C LEU A 67 3.36 18.46 -4.16
N PRO A 68 3.51 19.79 -4.31
CA PRO A 68 3.29 20.75 -3.23
C PRO A 68 1.93 20.63 -2.53
N LYS A 69 0.89 20.22 -3.26
CA LYS A 69 -0.47 20.04 -2.71
C LYS A 69 -0.60 18.87 -1.74
N PHE A 70 0.36 17.92 -1.76
CA PHE A 70 0.39 16.74 -0.91
C PHE A 70 1.57 16.76 0.08
N ILE A 71 2.12 17.95 0.39
CA ILE A 71 3.19 18.07 1.37
C ILE A 71 2.67 17.65 2.74
N ASP A 72 3.09 16.46 3.14
CA ASP A 72 2.90 15.93 4.47
C ASP A 72 4.25 15.73 5.16
N GLU A 73 4.28 15.88 6.47
CA GLU A 73 5.47 15.49 7.23
C GLU A 73 5.71 13.98 7.06
N THR A 74 6.90 13.64 6.60
CA THR A 74 7.35 12.28 6.45
C THR A 74 8.68 12.05 7.17
N ARG A 75 8.89 10.86 7.68
CA ARG A 75 10.17 10.44 8.24
C ARG A 75 10.82 9.46 7.29
N VAL A 76 12.07 9.75 6.92
CA VAL A 76 12.89 8.83 6.14
C VAL A 76 13.69 7.96 7.11
N VAL A 77 13.65 6.65 6.89
CA VAL A 77 14.37 5.65 7.67
C VAL A 77 15.19 4.76 6.75
N LEU A 78 16.24 4.17 7.29
CA LEU A 78 17.12 3.27 6.55
C LEU A 78 16.60 1.83 6.68
N GLY A 79 16.29 1.20 5.55
CA GLY A 79 16.12 -0.24 5.42
C GLY A 79 17.46 -0.96 5.28
N ARG A 80 17.48 -2.17 4.73
CA ARG A 80 18.72 -2.90 4.44
C ARG A 80 19.50 -2.27 3.30
N ASP A 81 18.84 -2.11 2.15
CA ASP A 81 19.50 -1.71 0.89
C ASP A 81 18.91 -0.45 0.27
N ARG A 82 17.92 0.16 0.92
CA ARG A 82 17.23 1.37 0.44
C ARG A 82 16.69 2.21 1.59
N HIS A 83 16.31 3.43 1.27
CA HIS A 83 15.54 4.27 2.16
C HIS A 83 14.06 3.92 2.09
N TRP A 84 13.37 4.21 3.18
CA TRP A 84 11.93 4.10 3.31
C TRP A 84 11.41 5.37 3.95
N ARG A 85 10.19 5.74 3.60
CA ARG A 85 9.54 6.87 4.26
C ARG A 85 8.20 6.46 4.84
N THR A 86 7.77 7.16 5.87
CA THR A 86 6.40 7.04 6.34
C THR A 86 5.46 7.64 5.30
N ASN A 87 4.33 6.96 5.07
CA ASN A 87 3.29 7.39 4.17
C ASN A 87 1.94 7.34 4.91
N LYS A 88 0.96 8.08 4.41
CA LYS A 88 -0.39 8.14 4.97
C LYS A 88 -1.44 7.60 4.00
N TYR A 89 -1.01 7.23 2.82
CA TYR A 89 -1.86 6.80 1.73
C TYR A 89 -1.38 5.47 1.17
N SER A 90 -2.31 4.57 0.97
CA SER A 90 -2.15 3.41 0.10
C SER A 90 -3.42 3.31 -0.75
N THR A 91 -3.29 2.74 -1.92
CA THR A 91 -4.40 2.13 -2.62
C THR A 91 -4.73 0.80 -1.95
N PHE A 92 -5.29 -0.17 -2.68
CA PHE A 92 -5.53 -1.52 -2.14
C PHE A 92 -4.29 -2.42 -2.15
N THR A 93 -3.12 -1.87 -2.48
CA THR A 93 -1.86 -2.62 -2.55
C THR A 93 -1.00 -2.32 -1.33
N PHE A 94 -0.98 -3.22 -0.36
CA PHE A 94 -0.15 -3.11 0.86
C PHE A 94 -0.01 -4.47 1.55
N MET A 95 1.06 -4.62 2.33
CA MET A 95 1.35 -5.78 3.17
C MET A 95 1.18 -5.41 4.65
N CYS A 96 0.50 -6.26 5.41
CA CYS A 96 0.36 -6.09 6.85
C CYS A 96 0.10 -7.42 7.57
N ASN A 97 0.18 -7.42 8.90
CA ASN A 97 -0.30 -8.54 9.71
C ASN A 97 -1.83 -8.61 9.66
N PRO A 98 -2.44 -9.82 9.52
CA PRO A 98 -3.89 -10.01 9.54
C PRO A 98 -4.61 -9.41 10.76
N GLU A 99 -3.94 -9.29 11.90
CA GLU A 99 -4.50 -8.64 13.09
C GLU A 99 -4.87 -7.18 12.86
N ILE A 100 -4.16 -6.46 11.99
CA ILE A 100 -4.52 -5.10 11.59
C ILE A 100 -5.88 -5.11 10.89
N VAL A 101 -6.09 -6.07 9.98
CA VAL A 101 -7.37 -6.19 9.26
C VAL A 101 -8.49 -6.56 10.22
N ARG A 102 -8.26 -7.49 11.16
CA ARG A 102 -9.22 -7.86 12.21
C ARG A 102 -9.58 -6.69 13.11
N LYS A 103 -8.58 -6.00 13.64
CA LYS A 103 -8.73 -4.86 14.55
C LYS A 103 -9.52 -3.72 13.94
N PHE A 104 -9.26 -3.41 12.68
CA PHE A 104 -9.86 -2.29 11.97
C PHE A 104 -10.89 -2.72 10.92
N TRP A 105 -11.52 -3.88 11.11
CA TRP A 105 -12.42 -4.49 10.12
C TRP A 105 -13.50 -3.55 9.61
N SER A 106 -14.12 -2.76 10.47
CA SER A 106 -15.17 -1.82 10.05
C SER A 106 -14.67 -0.84 8.97
N ARG A 107 -13.42 -0.37 9.06
CA ARG A 107 -12.82 0.55 8.08
C ARG A 107 -12.51 -0.14 6.76
N PHE A 108 -11.99 -1.37 6.81
CA PHE A 108 -11.77 -2.19 5.62
C PHE A 108 -13.09 -2.54 4.93
N TYR A 109 -14.10 -2.88 5.71
CA TYR A 109 -15.43 -3.19 5.20
C TYR A 109 -16.06 -1.97 4.51
N THR A 110 -16.08 -0.82 5.14
CA THR A 110 -16.60 0.43 4.58
C THR A 110 -15.85 0.81 3.31
N CYS A 111 -14.52 0.72 3.32
CA CYS A 111 -13.70 0.98 2.15
C CYS A 111 -14.10 0.11 0.95
N ALA A 112 -14.28 -1.19 1.18
CA ALA A 112 -14.65 -2.14 0.13
C ALA A 112 -16.12 -2.07 -0.32
N THR A 113 -17.02 -1.49 0.48
CA THR A 113 -18.46 -1.51 0.18
C THR A 113 -19.05 -0.17 -0.22
N GLU A 114 -18.46 0.93 0.27
CA GLU A 114 -19.03 2.29 0.11
C GLU A 114 -18.13 3.21 -0.73
N TYR A 115 -16.88 2.81 -0.98
CA TYR A 115 -15.88 3.68 -1.62
C TYR A 115 -16.18 4.00 -3.08
N MET A 116 -16.83 3.09 -3.81
CA MET A 116 -17.14 3.26 -5.23
C MET A 116 -18.64 3.32 -5.47
N THR A 117 -19.25 4.44 -5.16
CA THR A 117 -20.52 4.81 -5.77
C THR A 117 -20.22 5.54 -7.08
N GLU A 118 -20.32 4.80 -8.19
CA GLU A 118 -20.24 5.33 -9.54
C GLU A 118 -19.00 6.20 -9.88
N TRP A 119 -18.32 5.81 -10.89
CA TRP A 119 -17.18 6.45 -11.56
C TRP A 119 -17.03 7.96 -11.29
N GLY A 120 -16.08 8.36 -10.46
CA GLY A 120 -15.51 9.70 -10.54
C GLY A 120 -15.49 10.54 -9.27
N GLU A 121 -16.17 10.16 -8.21
CA GLU A 121 -16.08 10.88 -6.94
C GLU A 121 -15.57 9.95 -5.83
N ALA A 122 -14.35 9.46 -5.98
CA ALA A 122 -13.58 9.02 -4.83
C ALA A 122 -13.42 10.25 -3.94
N ASN A 123 -14.30 10.42 -3.00
CA ASN A 123 -14.20 11.49 -2.04
C ASN A 123 -12.90 11.26 -1.26
N GLU A 124 -11.95 12.20 -1.36
CA GLU A 124 -10.76 12.26 -0.50
C GLU A 124 -11.13 12.07 0.99
N ILE A 125 -12.34 12.45 1.35
CA ILE A 125 -12.95 12.27 2.67
C ILE A 125 -13.17 10.78 2.99
N GLN A 126 -13.58 9.95 2.05
CA GLN A 126 -13.82 8.51 2.30
C GLN A 126 -12.51 7.73 2.42
N GLU A 127 -11.52 7.99 1.59
CA GLU A 127 -10.17 7.47 1.80
C GLU A 127 -9.60 7.90 3.16
N GLY A 128 -9.74 9.16 3.52
CA GLY A 128 -9.29 9.69 4.79
C GLY A 128 -9.98 9.06 6.01
N THR A 129 -11.20 8.53 5.87
CA THR A 129 -11.98 7.93 6.96
C THR A 129 -11.90 6.40 7.01
N THR A 130 -11.43 5.76 5.94
CA THR A 130 -11.32 4.31 5.80
C THR A 130 -9.89 3.80 6.05
N ILE A 131 -9.28 3.16 5.06
CA ILE A 131 -7.95 2.55 5.19
C ILE A 131 -6.87 3.61 5.47
N ASN A 132 -6.89 4.73 4.77
CA ASN A 132 -5.87 5.78 4.94
C ASN A 132 -5.92 6.44 6.34
N HIS A 133 -7.08 6.41 7.01
CA HIS A 133 -7.15 6.80 8.41
C HIS A 133 -6.31 5.88 9.31
N ILE A 134 -6.28 4.58 9.01
CA ILE A 134 -5.46 3.60 9.77
C ILE A 134 -3.99 3.99 9.63
N TRP A 135 -3.52 4.26 8.40
CA TRP A 135 -2.13 4.62 8.13
C TRP A 135 -1.73 5.98 8.72
N ARG A 136 -2.67 6.88 8.76
CA ARG A 136 -2.44 8.23 9.29
C ARG A 136 -2.31 8.26 10.81
N TRP A 137 -3.11 7.47 11.53
CA TRP A 137 -3.26 7.64 12.97
C TRP A 137 -2.93 6.41 13.81
N GLU A 138 -3.10 5.21 13.28
CA GLU A 138 -3.10 3.98 14.06
C GLU A 138 -1.87 3.10 13.80
N VAL A 139 -1.50 2.93 12.54
CA VAL A 139 -0.42 2.03 12.09
C VAL A 139 0.50 2.78 11.14
N LYS A 140 1.81 2.71 11.37
CA LYS A 140 2.77 3.33 10.44
C LYS A 140 2.83 2.54 9.14
N LEU A 141 2.54 3.22 8.03
CA LEU A 141 2.76 2.71 6.68
C LEU A 141 4.13 3.18 6.20
N PHE A 142 4.90 2.28 5.61
CA PHE A 142 6.20 2.60 5.03
C PHE A 142 6.20 2.33 3.53
N THR A 143 6.84 3.22 2.79
CA THR A 143 6.98 3.18 1.33
C THR A 143 8.46 3.24 0.96
N PRO A 144 8.96 2.39 0.05
CA PRO A 144 10.36 2.34 -0.34
C PRO A 144 10.76 3.51 -1.24
N ILE A 145 12.00 3.98 -1.11
CA ILE A 145 12.62 4.96 -2.00
C ILE A 145 13.91 4.34 -2.57
N PRO A 146 13.99 4.07 -3.89
CA PRO A 146 12.92 4.11 -4.91
C PRO A 146 11.91 2.98 -4.75
N SER A 147 10.80 3.08 -5.48
CA SER A 147 9.70 2.12 -5.52
C SER A 147 10.15 0.68 -5.76
N LEU A 148 9.42 -0.29 -5.19
CA LEU A 148 9.54 -1.73 -5.43
C LEU A 148 8.50 -2.26 -6.41
N ALA A 149 7.50 -1.46 -6.71
CA ALA A 149 6.47 -1.74 -7.69
C ALA A 149 6.06 -0.48 -8.42
N LEU A 150 5.41 -0.64 -9.56
CA LEU A 150 4.80 0.41 -10.35
C LEU A 150 3.30 0.15 -10.42
N HIS A 151 2.49 1.16 -10.13
CA HIS A 151 1.07 1.16 -10.48
C HIS A 151 0.91 1.56 -11.95
N MET A 152 0.43 0.65 -12.80
CA MET A 152 0.42 0.83 -14.25
C MET A 152 -0.79 1.64 -14.78
N GLY A 153 -1.61 2.19 -13.90
CA GLY A 153 -2.86 2.85 -14.29
C GLY A 153 -2.72 4.14 -15.11
N TYR A 154 -1.63 4.90 -14.91
CA TYR A 154 -1.45 6.20 -15.61
C TYR A 154 0.03 6.51 -15.87
N GLU A 155 0.34 7.03 -17.07
CA GLU A 155 1.71 7.44 -17.44
C GLU A 155 2.35 8.44 -16.46
N ARG A 156 1.56 9.33 -15.86
CA ARG A 156 2.05 10.31 -14.88
C ARG A 156 2.53 9.69 -13.56
N GLN A 157 2.20 8.44 -13.29
CA GLN A 157 2.58 7.70 -12.10
C GLN A 157 3.85 6.88 -12.27
N LEU A 158 4.51 6.98 -13.43
CA LEU A 158 5.79 6.35 -13.67
C LEU A 158 6.88 7.04 -12.83
N ASP A 159 7.54 6.29 -11.97
CA ASP A 159 8.73 6.75 -11.28
C ASP A 159 9.82 7.06 -12.33
N PRO A 160 10.27 8.33 -12.47
CA PRO A 160 11.19 8.74 -13.51
C PRO A 160 12.60 8.15 -13.34
N TYR A 161 12.92 7.59 -12.19
CA TYR A 161 14.24 7.03 -11.88
C TYR A 161 14.35 5.54 -12.16
N ILE A 162 13.27 4.91 -12.62
CA ILE A 162 13.20 3.48 -12.88
C ILE A 162 12.86 3.23 -14.35
N ASP A 163 13.69 2.40 -15.01
CA ASP A 163 13.42 1.91 -16.37
C ASP A 163 12.39 0.77 -16.31
N TRP A 164 11.12 1.15 -16.22
CA TRP A 164 9.99 0.23 -16.14
C TRP A 164 9.83 -0.62 -17.41
N LYS A 165 10.22 -0.08 -18.56
CA LYS A 165 10.20 -0.85 -19.81
C LYS A 165 11.17 -2.01 -19.74
N LYS A 166 12.39 -1.76 -19.27
CA LYS A 166 13.38 -2.82 -19.08
C LYS A 166 12.92 -3.87 -18.07
N LEU A 167 12.24 -3.43 -16.98
CA LEU A 167 11.67 -4.36 -16.02
C LEU A 167 10.59 -5.24 -16.66
N TRP A 168 9.68 -4.65 -17.43
CA TRP A 168 8.66 -5.38 -18.17
C TRP A 168 9.26 -6.43 -19.10
N ASP A 169 10.28 -6.05 -19.87
CA ASP A 169 10.95 -6.93 -20.82
C ASP A 169 11.71 -8.11 -20.12
N LEU A 170 12.05 -7.96 -18.83
CA LEU A 170 12.75 -8.99 -18.04
C LEU A 170 11.83 -10.07 -17.46
N ILE A 171 10.53 -9.80 -17.31
CA ILE A 171 9.59 -10.70 -16.66
C ILE A 171 8.61 -11.39 -17.62
N GLN A 172 8.76 -11.15 -18.93
CA GLN A 172 8.08 -11.87 -20.00
C GLN A 172 8.91 -13.08 -20.47
#